data_088e590f3fe8e3c5df480157c5eeafc8
#
_entry.id   088e590f3fe8e3c5df480157c5eeafc8
#
_cell.length_a   1.000
_cell.length_b   1.000
_cell.length_c   1.000
_cell.angle_alpha   90.00
_cell.angle_beta   90.00
_cell.angle_gamma   90.00
#
_symmetry.space_group_name_H-M   'P 1'
#
loop_
_entity.id
_entity.type
_entity.pdbx_description
1 polymer ?
#
loop_
_entity_poly.entity_id
_entity_poly.type
_entity_poly.pdbx_seq_one_letter_code
_entity_poly.pdbx_strand_id
1 'polypeptide(L)'
;MTGVQTCALPISGVPPFSGFYSKDAILAAALEANKGWFVIAALVALLTTFYMSRLFIVAFLGKPRSESAEHAHESPGIMSFPLIALAIPSVLAGVFGINHLLDHQFGVEAHGSHGMVAELFAPFGHSPFAAIFGVLAVVFGVSFAWALYGNAETDPLPKALGFFSRAMARRFYFDEIWSFLIRITHEALSYVADFIDRWLVSGLMVRGTHGSFEIAGRALRLLQSGNIQTYALLFVAGLVVVLLIVLK
;
A
#
# COMPACT_ATOMS: atom_id res chain seq x y z
N MET A 1 7.42 21.52 -7.57
CA MET A 1 6.44 22.09 -6.60
C MET A 1 5.00 21.59 -6.80
N THR A 2 4.56 21.31 -8.01
CA THR A 2 3.15 21.01 -8.34
C THR A 2 2.54 19.74 -7.71
N GLY A 3 3.30 18.66 -7.51
CA GLY A 3 2.75 17.38 -7.08
C GLY A 3 2.14 17.35 -5.67
N VAL A 4 2.79 17.97 -4.70
CA VAL A 4 2.27 18.03 -3.32
C VAL A 4 1.07 18.98 -3.23
N GLN A 5 1.10 20.09 -3.97
CA GLN A 5 -0.03 21.03 -4.02
C GLN A 5 -1.26 20.38 -4.63
N THR A 6 -1.08 19.57 -5.69
CA THR A 6 -2.16 18.87 -6.38
C THR A 6 -2.93 17.91 -5.47
N CYS A 7 -2.25 17.28 -4.51
CA CYS A 7 -2.87 16.33 -3.58
C CYS A 7 -3.30 16.98 -2.26
N ALA A 8 -2.55 17.95 -1.74
CA ALA A 8 -2.79 18.52 -0.42
C ALA A 8 -4.13 19.27 -0.32
N LEU A 9 -4.45 20.09 -1.32
CA LEU A 9 -5.70 20.88 -1.32
C LEU A 9 -6.95 20.01 -1.45
N PRO A 10 -7.05 19.06 -2.39
CA PRO A 10 -8.19 18.15 -2.47
C PRO A 10 -8.35 17.30 -1.20
N ILE A 11 -7.27 16.74 -0.67
CA ILE A 11 -7.32 15.91 0.54
C ILE A 11 -7.72 16.74 1.77
N SER A 12 -7.35 18.01 1.85
CA SER A 12 -7.80 18.88 2.94
C SER A 12 -9.30 19.16 2.92
N GLY A 13 -9.97 18.97 1.77
CA GLY A 13 -11.40 19.21 1.61
C GLY A 13 -11.76 20.69 1.47
N VAL A 14 -10.87 21.50 0.91
CA VAL A 14 -11.14 22.91 0.59
C VAL A 14 -12.07 22.99 -0.62
N PRO A 15 -13.18 23.75 -0.58
CA PRO A 15 -13.97 24.04 -1.77
C PRO A 15 -13.13 24.83 -2.80
N PRO A 16 -13.25 24.63 -4.11
CA PRO A 16 -14.18 23.76 -4.86
C PRO A 16 -13.59 22.38 -5.24
N PHE A 17 -12.53 21.91 -4.57
CA PHE A 17 -11.88 20.66 -4.91
C PHE A 17 -12.79 19.44 -4.69
N SER A 18 -12.58 18.37 -5.47
CA SER A 18 -13.37 17.14 -5.43
C SER A 18 -13.40 16.48 -4.03
N GLY A 19 -12.33 16.60 -3.25
CA GLY A 19 -12.26 16.10 -1.89
C GLY A 19 -13.23 16.76 -0.90
N PHE A 20 -13.71 17.96 -1.17
CA PHE A 20 -14.75 18.59 -0.36
C PHE A 20 -16.07 17.80 -0.47
N TYR A 21 -16.50 17.48 -1.68
CA TYR A 21 -17.75 16.76 -1.95
C TYR A 21 -17.73 15.35 -1.37
N SER A 22 -16.61 14.63 -1.52
CA SER A 22 -16.48 13.29 -0.97
C SER A 22 -16.46 13.28 0.58
N LYS A 23 -15.81 14.25 1.21
CA LYS A 23 -15.82 14.40 2.67
C LYS A 23 -17.20 14.76 3.20
N ASP A 24 -17.92 15.63 2.49
CA ASP A 24 -19.28 16.01 2.86
C ASP A 24 -20.21 14.80 2.81
N ALA A 25 -20.15 14.01 1.75
CA ALA A 25 -20.94 12.79 1.63
C ALA A 25 -20.64 11.79 2.77
N ILE A 26 -19.37 11.63 3.15
CA ILE A 26 -18.98 10.77 4.28
C ILE A 26 -19.53 11.32 5.60
N LEU A 27 -19.44 12.65 5.82
CA LEU A 27 -19.97 13.28 7.03
C LEU A 27 -21.50 13.17 7.10
N ALA A 28 -22.19 13.35 5.98
CA ALA A 28 -23.65 13.18 5.90
C ALA A 28 -24.05 11.74 6.24
N ALA A 29 -23.44 10.74 5.60
CA ALA A 29 -23.69 9.32 5.88
C ALA A 29 -23.36 8.95 7.35
N ALA A 30 -22.28 9.49 7.91
CA ALA A 30 -21.95 9.28 9.32
C ALA A 30 -22.99 9.90 10.27
N LEU A 31 -23.54 11.07 9.93
CA LEU A 31 -24.59 11.72 10.70
C LEU A 31 -25.89 10.92 10.68
N GLU A 32 -26.27 10.38 9.54
CA GLU A 32 -27.45 9.52 9.41
C GLU A 32 -27.31 8.21 10.19
N ALA A 33 -26.12 7.61 10.16
CA ALA A 33 -25.86 6.37 10.87
C ALA A 33 -25.85 6.55 12.40
N ASN A 34 -25.07 7.51 12.92
CA ASN A 34 -24.97 7.78 14.35
C ASN A 34 -24.20 9.06 14.62
N LYS A 35 -24.69 9.88 15.57
CA LYS A 35 -24.01 11.11 16.00
C LYS A 35 -22.60 10.90 16.50
N GLY A 36 -22.30 9.76 17.13
CA GLY A 36 -20.93 9.41 17.58
C GLY A 36 -19.95 9.24 16.41
N TRP A 37 -20.36 8.55 15.36
CA TRP A 37 -19.56 8.41 14.15
C TRP A 37 -19.36 9.74 13.43
N PHE A 38 -20.38 10.60 13.42
CA PHE A 38 -20.25 11.95 12.89
C PHE A 38 -19.17 12.77 13.61
N VAL A 39 -19.16 12.75 14.95
CA VAL A 39 -18.14 13.46 15.73
C VAL A 39 -16.74 12.95 15.43
N ILE A 40 -16.56 11.65 15.37
CA ILE A 40 -15.27 11.05 15.01
C ILE A 40 -14.85 11.46 13.60
N ALA A 41 -15.76 11.36 12.62
CA ALA A 41 -15.48 11.74 11.23
C ALA A 41 -15.14 13.25 11.11
N ALA A 42 -15.83 14.11 11.83
CA ALA A 42 -15.56 15.56 11.86
C ALA A 42 -14.19 15.87 12.49
N LEU A 43 -13.82 15.19 13.58
CA LEU A 43 -12.47 15.29 14.17
C LEU A 43 -11.39 14.82 13.19
N VAL A 44 -11.60 13.71 12.50
CA VAL A 44 -10.67 13.21 11.47
C VAL A 44 -10.55 14.22 10.32
N ALA A 45 -11.65 14.82 9.89
CA ALA A 45 -11.65 15.85 8.84
C ALA A 45 -10.83 17.08 9.27
N LEU A 46 -11.00 17.56 10.51
CA LEU A 46 -10.25 18.68 11.08
C LEU A 46 -8.75 18.35 11.17
N LEU A 47 -8.40 17.19 11.71
CA LEU A 47 -7.00 16.76 11.82
C LEU A 47 -6.37 16.59 10.44
N THR A 48 -7.12 16.06 9.46
CA THR A 48 -6.65 15.91 8.07
C THR A 48 -6.32 17.26 7.46
N THR A 49 -7.20 18.23 7.61
CA THR A 49 -6.99 19.59 7.12
C THR A 49 -5.78 20.24 7.81
N PHE A 50 -5.66 20.06 9.12
CA PHE A 50 -4.53 20.58 9.88
C PHE A 50 -3.19 20.03 9.41
N TYR A 51 -3.03 18.69 9.29
CA TYR A 51 -1.74 18.13 8.92
C TYR A 51 -1.39 18.41 7.44
N MET A 52 -2.38 18.48 6.55
CA MET A 52 -2.14 18.88 5.16
C MET A 52 -1.76 20.36 5.03
N SER A 53 -2.41 21.24 5.78
CA SER A 53 -2.04 22.65 5.83
C SER A 53 -0.65 22.85 6.42
N ARG A 54 -0.30 22.13 7.50
CA ARG A 54 1.06 22.12 8.05
C ARG A 54 2.08 21.71 7.00
N LEU A 55 1.84 20.60 6.28
CA LEU A 55 2.72 20.12 5.23
C LEU A 55 2.92 21.20 4.15
N PHE A 56 1.85 21.85 3.73
CA PHE A 56 1.90 22.91 2.73
C PHE A 56 2.68 24.14 3.23
N ILE A 57 2.39 24.63 4.44
CA ILE A 57 3.06 25.79 5.03
C ILE A 57 4.56 25.52 5.20
N VAL A 58 4.92 24.37 5.76
CA VAL A 58 6.32 24.03 6.05
C VAL A 58 7.13 23.79 4.78
N ALA A 59 6.54 23.13 3.78
CA ALA A 59 7.24 22.74 2.55
C ALA A 59 7.37 23.90 1.53
N PHE A 60 6.35 24.78 1.46
CA PHE A 60 6.27 25.77 0.38
C PHE A 60 6.34 27.23 0.84
N LEU A 61 5.86 27.52 2.05
CA LEU A 61 5.85 28.90 2.56
C LEU A 61 6.95 29.15 3.59
N GLY A 62 7.52 28.08 4.15
CA GLY A 62 8.61 28.16 5.12
C GLY A 62 9.95 28.51 4.47
N LYS A 63 10.89 29.00 5.28
CA LYS A 63 12.27 29.19 4.87
C LYS A 63 12.95 27.82 4.63
N PRO A 64 13.90 27.70 3.66
CA PRO A 64 14.66 26.48 3.49
C PRO A 64 15.41 26.14 4.78
N ARG A 65 15.35 24.87 5.18
CA ARG A 65 15.93 24.38 6.45
C ARG A 65 17.17 23.50 6.24
N SER A 66 17.56 23.28 4.99
CA SER A 66 18.75 22.53 4.63
C SER A 66 19.39 23.12 3.39
N GLU A 67 20.68 22.93 3.25
CA GLU A 67 21.44 23.37 2.08
C GLU A 67 20.87 22.81 0.77
N SER A 68 20.43 21.54 0.80
CA SER A 68 19.77 20.91 -0.36
C SER A 68 18.42 21.55 -0.71
N ALA A 69 17.70 22.12 0.27
CA ALA A 69 16.44 22.83 0.00
C ALA A 69 16.68 24.23 -0.57
N GLU A 70 17.79 24.88 -0.21
CA GLU A 70 18.18 26.19 -0.73
C GLU A 70 18.57 26.11 -2.21
N HIS A 71 19.19 25.02 -2.62
CA HIS A 71 19.59 24.77 -4.03
C HIS A 71 18.55 23.95 -4.82
N ALA A 72 17.35 23.75 -4.29
CA ALA A 72 16.29 23.03 -4.99
C ALA A 72 15.84 23.79 -6.24
N HIS A 73 15.77 23.09 -7.36
CA HIS A 73 15.28 23.61 -8.65
C HIS A 73 14.01 22.87 -9.08
N GLU A 74 13.24 23.46 -9.97
CA GLU A 74 12.01 22.88 -10.48
C GLU A 74 12.27 21.59 -11.26
N SER A 75 11.32 20.66 -11.14
CA SER A 75 11.37 19.39 -11.86
C SER A 75 11.20 19.59 -13.37
N PRO A 76 11.82 18.73 -14.20
CA PRO A 76 11.69 18.79 -15.65
C PRO A 76 10.23 18.63 -16.10
N GLY A 77 9.87 19.20 -17.26
CA GLY A 77 8.50 19.22 -17.77
C GLY A 77 7.84 17.85 -17.91
N ILE A 78 8.63 16.80 -18.18
CA ILE A 78 8.14 15.40 -18.26
C ILE A 78 7.52 14.95 -16.93
N MET A 79 8.06 15.40 -15.79
CA MET A 79 7.53 15.08 -14.46
C MET A 79 6.36 15.99 -14.07
N SER A 80 6.39 17.26 -14.51
CA SER A 80 5.36 18.25 -14.17
C SER A 80 4.08 18.05 -14.97
N PHE A 81 4.15 17.61 -16.22
CA PHE A 81 3.00 17.42 -17.10
C PHE A 81 1.95 16.45 -16.53
N PRO A 82 2.28 15.23 -16.08
CA PRO A 82 1.30 14.32 -15.48
C PRO A 82 0.63 14.91 -14.22
N LEU A 83 1.39 15.67 -13.42
CA LEU A 83 0.86 16.29 -12.21
C LEU A 83 -0.14 17.40 -12.53
N ILE A 84 0.13 18.23 -13.56
CA ILE A 84 -0.81 19.24 -14.04
C ILE A 84 -2.05 18.57 -14.64
N ALA A 85 -1.86 17.50 -15.43
CA ALA A 85 -2.96 16.75 -16.00
C ALA A 85 -3.88 16.13 -14.93
N LEU A 86 -3.35 15.71 -13.77
CA LEU A 86 -4.14 15.23 -12.63
C LEU A 86 -4.75 16.36 -11.79
N ALA A 87 -4.14 17.55 -11.79
CA ALA A 87 -4.68 18.71 -11.08
C ALA A 87 -6.02 19.16 -11.65
N ILE A 88 -6.16 19.14 -12.98
CA ILE A 88 -7.36 19.56 -13.67
C ILE A 88 -8.61 18.76 -13.20
N PRO A 89 -8.65 17.42 -13.30
CA PRO A 89 -9.80 16.66 -12.79
C PRO A 89 -9.96 16.76 -11.26
N SER A 90 -8.90 16.96 -10.51
CA SER A 90 -8.98 17.17 -9.07
C SER A 90 -9.79 18.41 -8.66
N VAL A 91 -9.76 19.45 -9.50
CA VAL A 91 -10.58 20.65 -9.30
C VAL A 91 -11.97 20.46 -9.88
N LEU A 92 -12.05 19.88 -11.08
CA LEU A 92 -13.27 19.89 -11.87
C LEU A 92 -14.22 18.73 -11.54
N ALA A 93 -13.70 17.58 -11.10
CA ALA A 93 -14.47 16.36 -10.91
C ALA A 93 -15.64 16.51 -9.94
N GLY A 94 -15.47 17.29 -8.88
CA GLY A 94 -16.54 17.56 -7.92
C GLY A 94 -17.70 18.38 -8.47
N VAL A 95 -17.41 19.24 -9.45
CA VAL A 95 -18.39 20.18 -10.03
C VAL A 95 -19.05 19.61 -11.31
N PHE A 96 -18.34 18.72 -12.02
CA PHE A 96 -18.84 18.11 -13.26
C PHE A 96 -19.76 16.90 -13.05
N GLY A 97 -20.25 16.67 -11.84
CA GLY A 97 -21.26 15.63 -11.60
C GLY A 97 -20.71 14.20 -11.72
N ILE A 98 -19.45 13.96 -11.39
CA ILE A 98 -18.92 12.59 -11.31
C ILE A 98 -19.75 11.74 -10.35
N ASN A 99 -20.34 12.33 -9.31
CA ASN A 99 -21.25 11.64 -8.42
C ASN A 99 -22.44 11.04 -9.21
N HIS A 100 -23.04 11.78 -10.11
CA HIS A 100 -24.13 11.30 -10.95
C HIS A 100 -23.70 10.13 -11.85
N LEU A 101 -22.48 10.16 -12.38
CA LEU A 101 -21.93 9.09 -13.19
C LEU A 101 -21.68 7.82 -12.36
N LEU A 102 -21.19 7.98 -11.14
CA LEU A 102 -20.99 6.89 -10.20
C LEU A 102 -22.32 6.30 -9.72
N ASP A 103 -23.29 7.13 -9.36
CA ASP A 103 -24.64 6.71 -8.95
C ASP A 103 -25.31 5.88 -10.05
N HIS A 104 -25.22 6.33 -11.31
CA HIS A 104 -25.70 5.57 -12.46
C HIS A 104 -24.97 4.23 -12.63
N GLN A 105 -23.65 4.20 -12.41
CA GLN A 105 -22.84 2.99 -12.54
C GLN A 105 -23.16 1.97 -11.43
N PHE A 106 -23.44 2.44 -10.23
CA PHE A 106 -23.75 1.60 -9.07
C PHE A 106 -25.26 1.35 -8.87
N GLY A 107 -26.11 1.86 -9.76
CA GLY A 107 -27.55 1.64 -9.71
C GLY A 107 -28.24 2.36 -8.55
N VAL A 108 -27.62 3.42 -8.02
CA VAL A 108 -28.23 4.29 -7.02
C VAL A 108 -29.07 5.34 -7.73
N GLU A 109 -30.29 5.61 -7.24
CA GLU A 109 -31.12 6.67 -7.83
C GLU A 109 -30.43 8.02 -7.67
N ALA A 110 -30.03 8.59 -8.80
CA ALA A 110 -29.39 9.89 -8.84
C ALA A 110 -30.38 10.97 -8.37
N HIS A 111 -30.08 11.59 -7.25
CA HIS A 111 -30.78 12.78 -6.79
C HIS A 111 -30.35 13.94 -7.69
N GLY A 112 -31.20 14.22 -8.68
CA GLY A 112 -30.88 15.09 -9.78
C GLY A 112 -30.64 16.55 -9.38
N SER A 113 -29.41 16.97 -9.56
CA SER A 113 -29.02 18.36 -9.66
C SER A 113 -28.60 18.61 -11.10
N HIS A 114 -29.36 19.46 -11.79
CA HIS A 114 -29.19 19.68 -13.24
C HIS A 114 -28.51 21.03 -13.53
N GLY A 115 -27.27 21.20 -13.06
CA GLY A 115 -26.50 22.39 -13.40
C GLY A 115 -25.22 22.53 -12.57
N MET A 116 -24.14 23.03 -13.18
CA MET A 116 -22.84 23.24 -12.54
C MET A 116 -22.93 24.06 -11.24
N VAL A 117 -23.81 25.08 -11.21
CA VAL A 117 -24.00 25.89 -9.99
C VAL A 117 -24.77 25.13 -8.92
N ALA A 118 -25.74 24.30 -9.30
CA ALA A 118 -26.50 23.48 -8.38
C ALA A 118 -25.60 22.39 -7.75
N GLU A 119 -24.70 21.76 -8.53
CA GLU A 119 -23.71 20.82 -8.02
C GLU A 119 -22.73 21.47 -7.04
N LEU A 120 -22.33 22.72 -7.27
CA LEU A 120 -21.46 23.45 -6.36
C LEU A 120 -22.07 23.62 -4.95
N PHE A 121 -23.39 23.78 -4.88
CA PHE A 121 -24.14 23.93 -3.64
C PHE A 121 -24.86 22.65 -3.17
N ALA A 122 -24.71 21.55 -3.88
CA ALA A 122 -25.34 20.27 -3.55
C ALA A 122 -25.09 19.80 -2.10
N PRO A 123 -23.87 19.92 -1.51
CA PRO A 123 -23.62 19.56 -0.13
C PRO A 123 -24.55 20.27 0.84
N PHE A 124 -24.83 21.56 0.61
CA PHE A 124 -25.70 22.36 1.49
C PHE A 124 -27.17 22.03 1.29
N GLY A 125 -27.56 21.46 0.16
CA GLY A 125 -28.93 21.00 -0.11
C GLY A 125 -29.27 19.67 0.55
N HIS A 126 -28.33 18.71 0.53
CA HIS A 126 -28.56 17.36 1.07
C HIS A 126 -28.44 17.31 2.59
N SER A 127 -27.39 17.86 3.15
CA SER A 127 -27.14 17.85 4.60
C SER A 127 -26.44 19.13 5.03
N PRO A 128 -27.19 20.24 5.22
CA PRO A 128 -26.58 21.53 5.55
C PRO A 128 -25.75 21.48 6.84
N PHE A 129 -26.16 20.66 7.80
CA PHE A 129 -25.41 20.48 9.05
C PHE A 129 -24.04 19.85 8.80
N ALA A 130 -23.95 18.76 8.03
CA ALA A 130 -22.68 18.11 7.69
C ALA A 130 -21.77 19.04 6.89
N ALA A 131 -22.32 19.75 5.88
CA ALA A 131 -21.57 20.71 5.06
C ALA A 131 -20.98 21.86 5.88
N ILE A 132 -21.76 22.45 6.80
CA ILE A 132 -21.27 23.52 7.68
C ILE A 132 -20.12 23.00 8.56
N PHE A 133 -20.27 21.84 9.17
CA PHE A 133 -19.19 21.25 9.99
C PHE A 133 -17.96 20.88 9.15
N GLY A 134 -18.15 20.42 7.92
CA GLY A 134 -17.06 20.19 6.97
C GLY A 134 -16.28 21.47 6.67
N VAL A 135 -16.96 22.56 6.35
CA VAL A 135 -16.34 23.87 6.10
C VAL A 135 -15.66 24.40 7.36
N LEU A 136 -16.32 24.31 8.53
CA LEU A 136 -15.71 24.71 9.80
C LEU A 136 -14.43 23.92 10.10
N ALA A 137 -14.42 22.61 9.87
CA ALA A 137 -13.23 21.78 10.02
C ALA A 137 -12.07 22.28 9.14
N VAL A 138 -12.38 22.68 7.90
CA VAL A 138 -11.37 23.25 6.98
C VAL A 138 -10.87 24.60 7.52
N VAL A 139 -11.75 25.51 7.86
CA VAL A 139 -11.37 26.86 8.36
C VAL A 139 -10.55 26.76 9.64
N PHE A 140 -10.99 25.99 10.60
CA PHE A 140 -10.26 25.80 11.87
C PHE A 140 -8.93 25.05 11.65
N GLY A 141 -8.90 23.99 10.82
CA GLY A 141 -7.70 23.25 10.52
C GLY A 141 -6.61 24.11 9.87
N VAL A 142 -6.99 24.90 8.85
CA VAL A 142 -6.07 25.84 8.18
C VAL A 142 -5.61 26.94 9.13
N SER A 143 -6.54 27.58 9.85
CA SER A 143 -6.23 28.68 10.78
C SER A 143 -5.31 28.23 11.90
N PHE A 144 -5.56 27.05 12.46
CA PHE A 144 -4.72 26.48 13.51
C PHE A 144 -3.33 26.10 13.00
N ALA A 145 -3.24 25.53 11.80
CA ALA A 145 -1.95 25.26 11.17
C ALA A 145 -1.18 26.56 10.89
N TRP A 146 -1.86 27.58 10.39
CA TRP A 146 -1.23 28.87 10.12
C TRP A 146 -0.74 29.57 11.41
N ALA A 147 -1.54 29.55 12.47
CA ALA A 147 -1.17 30.13 13.76
C ALA A 147 0.07 29.43 14.36
N LEU A 148 0.21 28.13 14.20
CA LEU A 148 1.35 27.37 14.73
C LEU A 148 2.60 27.42 13.85
N TYR A 149 2.44 27.40 12.53
CA TYR A 149 3.53 27.19 11.58
C TYR A 149 3.83 28.39 10.68
N GLY A 150 2.94 29.36 10.58
CA GLY A 150 3.09 30.49 9.65
C GLY A 150 4.37 31.31 9.84
N ASN A 151 4.82 31.46 11.09
CA ASN A 151 6.05 32.18 11.42
C ASN A 151 7.05 31.33 12.22
N ALA A 152 6.85 30.03 12.30
CA ALA A 152 7.67 29.14 13.12
C ALA A 152 8.95 28.73 12.41
N GLU A 153 10.11 29.09 12.94
CA GLU A 153 11.42 28.60 12.44
C GLU A 153 11.68 27.14 12.81
N THR A 154 11.13 26.68 13.94
CA THR A 154 11.24 25.28 14.41
C THR A 154 9.84 24.71 14.66
N ASP A 155 9.70 23.38 14.59
CA ASP A 155 8.42 22.71 14.85
C ASP A 155 8.01 22.91 16.32
N PRO A 156 6.88 23.57 16.61
CA PRO A 156 6.43 23.81 17.98
C PRO A 156 5.78 22.58 18.63
N LEU A 157 5.23 21.64 17.84
CA LEU A 157 4.48 20.48 18.35
C LEU A 157 5.32 19.53 19.21
N PRO A 158 6.60 19.22 18.93
CA PRO A 158 7.40 18.36 19.78
C PRO A 158 7.52 18.85 21.21
N LYS A 159 7.60 20.17 21.41
CA LYS A 159 7.67 20.79 22.74
C LYS A 159 6.33 20.73 23.48
N ALA A 160 5.22 20.90 22.76
CA ALA A 160 3.88 20.89 23.34
C ALA A 160 3.38 19.48 23.69
N LEU A 161 3.66 18.48 22.85
CA LEU A 161 3.16 17.11 22.96
C LEU A 161 4.07 16.15 23.75
N GLY A 162 5.31 16.53 24.05
CA GLY A 162 6.22 15.78 24.92
C GLY A 162 6.36 14.30 24.56
N PHE A 163 5.79 13.41 25.39
CA PHE A 163 5.83 11.96 25.18
C PHE A 163 5.11 11.53 23.89
N PHE A 164 3.93 12.10 23.61
CA PHE A 164 3.18 11.80 22.39
C PHE A 164 3.95 12.17 21.12
N SER A 165 4.69 13.28 21.12
CA SER A 165 5.53 13.65 19.99
C SER A 165 6.61 12.61 19.70
N ARG A 166 7.22 12.04 20.74
CA ARG A 166 8.21 10.95 20.56
C ARG A 166 7.60 9.68 19.98
N ALA A 167 6.40 9.31 20.46
CA ALA A 167 5.67 8.17 19.91
C ALA A 167 5.28 8.40 18.45
N MET A 168 4.78 9.60 18.10
CA MET A 168 4.44 9.98 16.73
C MET A 168 5.67 10.02 15.82
N ALA A 169 6.81 10.54 16.29
CA ALA A 169 8.06 10.55 15.55
C ALA A 169 8.58 9.15 15.23
N ARG A 170 8.29 8.18 16.11
CA ARG A 170 8.56 6.75 15.90
C ARG A 170 7.38 5.99 15.31
N ARG A 171 6.46 6.68 14.65
CA ARG A 171 5.28 6.07 13.99
C ARG A 171 4.49 5.14 14.91
N PHE A 172 4.36 5.53 16.21
CA PHE A 172 3.72 4.73 17.26
C PHE A 172 4.31 3.32 17.41
N TYR A 173 5.56 3.13 17.05
CA TYR A 173 6.29 1.87 17.09
C TYR A 173 5.68 0.76 16.20
N PHE A 174 4.87 1.12 15.19
CA PHE A 174 4.29 0.15 14.27
C PHE A 174 5.37 -0.58 13.46
N ASP A 175 6.42 0.12 13.05
CA ASP A 175 7.52 -0.49 12.28
C ASP A 175 8.27 -1.52 13.13
N GLU A 176 8.45 -1.26 14.44
CA GLU A 176 9.07 -2.19 15.37
C GLU A 176 8.20 -3.43 15.61
N ILE A 177 6.87 -3.23 15.77
CA ILE A 177 5.90 -4.33 15.93
C ILE A 177 5.89 -5.20 14.67
N TRP A 178 5.82 -4.60 13.48
CA TRP A 178 5.87 -5.33 12.22
C TRP A 178 7.19 -6.07 12.02
N SER A 179 8.32 -5.43 12.30
CA SER A 179 9.63 -6.06 12.21
C SER A 179 9.75 -7.24 13.17
N PHE A 180 9.22 -7.12 14.37
CA PHE A 180 9.18 -8.22 15.34
C PHE A 180 8.29 -9.38 14.85
N LEU A 181 7.11 -9.08 14.34
CA LEU A 181 6.19 -10.08 13.79
C LEU A 181 6.80 -10.83 12.59
N ILE A 182 7.39 -10.09 11.65
CA ILE A 182 8.09 -10.65 10.49
C ILE A 182 9.25 -11.53 10.94
N ARG A 183 10.05 -11.09 11.91
CA ARG A 183 11.17 -11.87 12.42
C ARG A 183 10.71 -13.20 12.99
N ILE A 184 9.68 -13.20 13.85
CA ILE A 184 9.19 -14.45 14.46
C ILE A 184 8.58 -15.38 13.41
N THR A 185 7.79 -14.86 12.47
CA THR A 185 7.10 -15.71 11.48
C THR A 185 8.02 -16.12 10.33
N HIS A 186 8.70 -15.18 9.70
CA HIS A 186 9.55 -15.45 8.55
C HIS A 186 10.82 -16.24 8.89
N GLU A 187 11.51 -15.87 9.96
CA GLU A 187 12.72 -16.59 10.34
C GLU A 187 12.41 -18.03 10.77
N ALA A 188 11.36 -18.22 11.59
CA ALA A 188 10.95 -19.56 11.99
C ALA A 188 10.54 -20.42 10.78
N LEU A 189 9.76 -19.85 9.84
CA LEU A 189 9.35 -20.55 8.63
C LEU A 189 10.54 -20.86 7.72
N SER A 190 11.49 -19.94 7.62
CA SER A 190 12.73 -20.10 6.84
C SER A 190 13.59 -21.24 7.42
N TYR A 191 13.74 -21.35 8.73
CA TYR A 191 14.45 -22.47 9.34
C TYR A 191 13.80 -23.82 9.06
N VAL A 192 12.47 -23.90 9.13
CA VAL A 192 11.73 -25.13 8.81
C VAL A 192 11.89 -25.48 7.33
N ALA A 193 11.76 -24.51 6.44
CA ALA A 193 11.93 -24.70 5.00
C ALA A 193 13.37 -25.16 4.65
N ASP A 194 14.38 -24.53 5.24
CA ASP A 194 15.79 -24.88 5.06
C ASP A 194 16.08 -26.31 5.58
N PHE A 195 15.51 -26.68 6.72
CA PHE A 195 15.62 -28.02 7.26
C PHE A 195 15.01 -29.07 6.30
N ILE A 196 13.80 -28.82 5.79
CA ILE A 196 13.14 -29.70 4.83
C ILE A 196 13.96 -29.82 3.54
N ASP A 197 14.43 -28.69 3.01
CA ASP A 197 15.20 -28.68 1.77
C ASP A 197 16.52 -29.47 1.94
N ARG A 198 17.28 -29.21 2.96
CA ARG A 198 18.57 -29.85 3.19
C ARG A 198 18.47 -31.34 3.45
N TRP A 199 17.51 -31.77 4.29
CA TRP A 199 17.44 -33.16 4.72
C TRP A 199 16.54 -34.00 3.83
N LEU A 200 15.36 -33.50 3.46
CA LEU A 200 14.40 -34.27 2.68
C LEU A 200 14.67 -34.18 1.17
N VAL A 201 14.73 -32.96 0.64
CA VAL A 201 14.86 -32.76 -0.80
C VAL A 201 16.29 -33.02 -1.25
N SER A 202 17.24 -32.24 -0.78
CA SER A 202 18.64 -32.36 -1.22
C SER A 202 19.35 -33.58 -0.64
N GLY A 203 19.05 -33.96 0.61
CA GLY A 203 19.63 -35.11 1.28
C GLY A 203 19.06 -36.44 0.80
N LEU A 204 17.80 -36.69 1.09
CA LEU A 204 17.18 -37.99 0.83
C LEU A 204 16.83 -38.16 -0.65
N MET A 205 16.10 -37.22 -1.25
CA MET A 205 15.65 -37.39 -2.65
C MET A 205 16.80 -37.27 -3.64
N VAL A 206 17.62 -36.24 -3.58
CA VAL A 206 18.65 -36.04 -4.61
C VAL A 206 19.89 -36.91 -4.35
N ARG A 207 20.51 -36.76 -3.18
CA ARG A 207 21.75 -37.51 -2.85
C ARG A 207 21.48 -38.96 -2.60
N GLY A 208 20.33 -39.31 -1.98
CA GLY A 208 19.95 -40.73 -1.75
C GLY A 208 19.69 -41.47 -3.03
N THR A 209 18.96 -40.91 -3.95
CA THR A 209 18.74 -41.53 -5.29
C THR A 209 20.02 -41.61 -6.08
N HIS A 210 20.82 -40.53 -6.14
CA HIS A 210 22.13 -40.56 -6.80
C HIS A 210 23.04 -41.64 -6.19
N GLY A 211 23.12 -41.73 -4.85
CA GLY A 211 23.92 -42.77 -4.18
C GLY A 211 23.47 -44.19 -4.47
N SER A 212 22.13 -44.42 -4.51
CA SER A 212 21.58 -45.74 -4.87
C SER A 212 21.93 -46.14 -6.29
N PHE A 213 21.82 -45.22 -7.25
CA PHE A 213 22.24 -45.50 -8.65
C PHE A 213 23.75 -45.70 -8.77
N GLU A 214 24.55 -44.97 -8.00
CA GLU A 214 26.00 -45.14 -7.97
C GLU A 214 26.39 -46.53 -7.42
N ILE A 215 25.77 -46.95 -6.31
CA ILE A 215 26.00 -48.27 -5.71
C ILE A 215 25.57 -49.36 -6.69
N ALA A 216 24.38 -49.24 -7.32
CA ALA A 216 23.93 -50.18 -8.35
C ALA A 216 24.87 -50.22 -9.54
N GLY A 217 25.35 -49.06 -10.00
CA GLY A 217 26.34 -48.99 -11.08
C GLY A 217 27.67 -49.64 -10.72
N ARG A 218 28.15 -49.45 -9.49
CA ARG A 218 29.36 -50.14 -9.00
C ARG A 218 29.16 -51.67 -8.92
N ALA A 219 28.00 -52.13 -8.44
CA ALA A 219 27.67 -53.55 -8.38
C ALA A 219 27.59 -54.17 -9.77
N LEU A 220 26.94 -53.49 -10.73
CA LEU A 220 26.91 -53.94 -12.12
C LEU A 220 28.31 -54.00 -12.77
N ARG A 221 29.21 -53.06 -12.41
CA ARG A 221 30.59 -53.08 -12.90
C ARG A 221 31.38 -54.30 -12.41
N LEU A 222 31.06 -54.86 -11.24
CA LEU A 222 31.68 -56.10 -10.76
C LEU A 222 31.33 -57.32 -11.61
N LEU A 223 30.15 -57.26 -12.29
CA LEU A 223 29.76 -58.32 -13.26
C LEU A 223 30.49 -58.21 -14.61
N GLN A 224 31.13 -57.08 -14.88
CA GLN A 224 31.94 -56.87 -16.08
C GLN A 224 33.36 -57.44 -15.86
N SER A 225 33.48 -58.74 -15.99
CA SER A 225 34.75 -59.46 -15.82
C SER A 225 35.71 -59.29 -17.04
N GLY A 226 35.29 -58.66 -18.12
CA GLY A 226 36.07 -58.55 -19.35
C GLY A 226 36.24 -59.88 -20.12
N ASN A 227 35.70 -60.97 -19.58
CA ASN A 227 35.82 -62.29 -20.22
C ASN A 227 34.58 -62.60 -21.07
N ILE A 228 34.78 -62.76 -22.37
CA ILE A 228 33.73 -63.09 -23.37
C ILE A 228 32.95 -64.33 -22.98
N GLN A 229 33.61 -65.34 -22.43
CA GLN A 229 32.97 -66.59 -22.02
C GLN A 229 31.94 -66.38 -20.90
N THR A 230 32.26 -65.53 -19.94
CA THR A 230 31.32 -65.15 -18.83
C THR A 230 30.09 -64.42 -19.37
N TYR A 231 30.26 -63.55 -20.35
CA TYR A 231 29.12 -62.83 -20.96
C TYR A 231 28.24 -63.80 -21.79
N ALA A 232 28.85 -64.71 -22.54
CA ALA A 232 28.11 -65.73 -23.27
C ALA A 232 27.29 -66.62 -22.32
N LEU A 233 27.88 -67.03 -21.21
CA LEU A 233 27.19 -67.86 -20.22
C LEU A 233 26.04 -67.09 -19.54
N LEU A 234 26.23 -65.83 -19.15
CA LEU A 234 25.16 -65.03 -18.62
C LEU A 234 24.04 -64.74 -19.61
N PHE A 235 24.37 -64.56 -20.88
CA PHE A 235 23.38 -64.41 -21.97
C PHE A 235 22.53 -65.66 -22.12
N VAL A 236 23.16 -66.83 -22.21
CA VAL A 236 22.45 -68.14 -22.34
C VAL A 236 21.60 -68.40 -21.09
N ALA A 237 22.12 -68.16 -19.90
CA ALA A 237 21.38 -68.31 -18.66
C ALA A 237 20.14 -67.37 -18.65
N GLY A 238 20.28 -66.08 -19.04
CA GLY A 238 19.18 -65.15 -19.19
C GLY A 238 18.12 -65.63 -20.20
N LEU A 239 18.55 -66.12 -21.31
CA LEU A 239 17.63 -66.66 -22.31
C LEU A 239 16.83 -67.87 -21.77
N VAL A 240 17.49 -68.78 -21.05
CA VAL A 240 16.83 -69.95 -20.41
C VAL A 240 15.81 -69.50 -19.40
N VAL A 241 16.12 -68.49 -18.56
CA VAL A 241 15.16 -67.91 -17.58
C VAL A 241 13.96 -67.30 -18.28
N VAL A 242 14.15 -66.53 -19.34
CA VAL A 242 13.04 -65.93 -20.11
C VAL A 242 12.17 -67.05 -20.74
N LEU A 243 12.78 -68.08 -21.32
CA LEU A 243 12.03 -69.23 -21.89
C LEU A 243 11.22 -69.91 -20.79
N LEU A 244 11.77 -70.15 -19.61
CA LEU A 244 11.04 -70.81 -18.53
C LEU A 244 9.85 -69.93 -18.01
N ILE A 245 9.96 -68.64 -18.10
CA ILE A 245 8.85 -67.73 -17.71
C ILE A 245 7.77 -67.75 -18.80
N VAL A 246 8.14 -67.74 -20.06
CA VAL A 246 7.19 -67.70 -21.20
C VAL A 246 6.49 -69.02 -21.43
N LEU A 247 7.15 -70.16 -21.13
CA LEU A 247 6.59 -71.51 -21.29
C LEU A 247 5.75 -71.97 -20.08
N LYS A 248 5.64 -71.17 -19.06
CA LYS A 248 4.81 -71.42 -17.91
C LYS A 248 3.47 -70.66 -18.01
#